data_b42ba817eb8acbc0aa290abe7594d584
#
_entry.id   b42ba817eb8acbc0aa290abe7594d584
#
_cell.length_a   1.000
_cell.length_b   1.000
_cell.length_c   1.000
_cell.angle_alpha   90.00
_cell.angle_beta   90.00
_cell.angle_gamma   90.00
#
_symmetry.space_group_name_H-M   'P 1'
#
loop_
_entity.id
_entity.type
_entity.pdbx_description
1 polymer ?
#
loop_
_entity_poly.entity_id
_entity_poly.type
_entity_poly.pdbx_seq_one_letter_code
_entity_poly.pdbx_strand_id
1 'polypeptide(L)'
;MGSAQQLRTPLLLKNLEGRGDLISPELRRLAVHDREKGTQYCETLYHYLTCCHSLIKTSNALYTHRNTVLYRIRRLQEDFLIPLEDPSLHADLLLGVSLILFESKGPDFFLRTPKNEA
;
A
#
# COMPACT_ATOMS: atom_id res chain seq x y z
N MET A 1 -11.33 16.46 11.63
CA MET A 1 -11.40 16.17 10.26
C MET A 1 -10.77 14.89 9.94
N GLY A 2 -9.47 14.73 10.01
CA GLY A 2 -8.82 13.51 9.61
C GLY A 2 -9.23 12.30 10.42
N SER A 3 -9.62 12.49 11.67
CA SER A 3 -9.87 11.34 12.53
C SER A 3 -11.08 10.53 12.07
N ALA A 4 -12.10 11.16 11.52
CA ALA A 4 -13.26 10.42 11.05
C ALA A 4 -12.91 9.51 9.89
N GLN A 5 -12.09 10.00 8.95
CA GLN A 5 -11.65 9.19 7.84
C GLN A 5 -10.66 8.12 8.27
N GLN A 6 -9.81 8.43 9.24
CA GLN A 6 -8.87 7.46 9.75
C GLN A 6 -9.58 6.26 10.37
N LEU A 7 -10.72 6.49 11.02
CA LEU A 7 -11.50 5.40 11.60
C LEU A 7 -12.27 4.62 10.55
N ARG A 8 -12.68 5.28 9.46
CA ARG A 8 -13.48 4.61 8.43
C ARG A 8 -12.71 3.50 7.73
N THR A 9 -11.46 3.77 7.36
CA THR A 9 -10.69 2.79 6.62
C THR A 9 -10.50 1.49 7.39
N PRO A 10 -10.08 1.51 8.67
CA PRO A 10 -9.96 0.25 9.41
C PRO A 10 -11.28 -0.48 9.58
N LEU A 11 -12.39 0.26 9.76
CA LEU A 11 -13.69 -0.38 9.91
C LEU A 11 -14.14 -1.07 8.63
N LEU A 12 -13.91 -0.43 7.48
CA LEU A 12 -14.25 -1.04 6.20
C LEU A 12 -13.39 -2.27 5.93
N LEU A 13 -12.10 -2.19 6.24
CA LEU A 13 -11.21 -3.33 6.04
C LEU A 13 -11.56 -4.49 6.96
N LYS A 14 -12.01 -4.20 8.17
CA LYS A 14 -12.45 -5.24 9.09
C LYS A 14 -13.62 -6.02 8.51
N ASN A 15 -14.55 -5.34 7.87
CA ASN A 15 -15.70 -5.98 7.25
C ASN A 15 -15.32 -6.84 6.06
N LEU A 16 -14.17 -6.55 5.43
CA LEU A 16 -13.69 -7.29 4.27
C LEU A 16 -12.61 -8.31 4.63
N GLU A 17 -12.30 -8.42 5.90
CA GLU A 17 -11.28 -9.35 6.37
C GLU A 17 -11.65 -10.77 5.95
N GLY A 18 -10.67 -11.51 5.45
CA GLY A 18 -10.93 -12.86 4.98
C GLY A 18 -11.37 -12.96 3.53
N ARG A 19 -11.63 -11.83 2.88
CA ARG A 19 -12.03 -11.81 1.47
C ARG A 19 -10.81 -11.84 0.57
N GLY A 20 -10.12 -12.98 0.56
CA GLY A 20 -8.92 -13.13 -0.26
C GLY A 20 -9.17 -12.99 -1.75
N ASP A 21 -10.41 -13.16 -2.18
CA ASP A 21 -10.78 -13.00 -3.58
C ASP A 21 -10.61 -11.55 -4.05
N LEU A 22 -10.47 -10.59 -3.13
CA LEU A 22 -10.26 -9.20 -3.48
C LEU A 22 -8.79 -8.85 -3.71
N ILE A 23 -7.90 -9.82 -3.51
CA ILE A 23 -6.46 -9.63 -3.67
C ILE A 23 -6.03 -10.36 -4.93
N SER A 24 -5.48 -9.61 -5.90
CA SER A 24 -5.04 -10.20 -7.16
C SER A 24 -3.85 -11.13 -6.95
N PRO A 25 -3.59 -12.06 -7.89
CA PRO A 25 -2.42 -12.94 -7.78
C PRO A 25 -1.11 -12.17 -7.71
N GLU A 26 -1.01 -11.06 -8.44
CA GLU A 26 0.20 -10.23 -8.41
C GLU A 26 0.44 -9.66 -7.02
N LEU A 27 -0.62 -9.17 -6.37
CA LEU A 27 -0.49 -8.65 -5.02
C LEU A 27 -0.18 -9.75 -4.00
N ARG A 28 -0.70 -10.94 -4.21
CA ARG A 28 -0.36 -12.07 -3.33
C ARG A 28 1.12 -12.41 -3.41
N ARG A 29 1.68 -12.41 -4.62
CA ARG A 29 3.11 -12.66 -4.79
C ARG A 29 3.93 -11.59 -4.09
N LEU A 30 3.47 -10.34 -4.17
CA LEU A 30 4.14 -9.23 -3.51
C LEU A 30 4.13 -9.41 -1.99
N ALA A 31 2.99 -9.81 -1.44
CA ALA A 31 2.88 -10.03 -0.01
C ALA A 31 3.79 -11.16 0.47
N VAL A 32 3.87 -12.23 -0.32
CA VAL A 32 4.77 -13.35 0.01
C VAL A 32 6.22 -12.88 -0.02
N HIS A 33 6.59 -12.11 -1.03
CA HIS A 33 7.96 -11.58 -1.14
C HIS A 33 8.32 -10.74 0.09
N ASP A 34 7.41 -9.85 0.50
CA ASP A 34 7.67 -9.02 1.67
C ASP A 34 7.86 -9.85 2.92
N ARG A 35 7.04 -10.87 3.10
CA ARG A 35 7.12 -11.72 4.28
C ARG A 35 8.42 -12.53 4.30
N GLU A 36 8.82 -13.05 3.15
CA GLU A 36 9.98 -13.92 3.08
C GLU A 36 11.30 -13.17 3.07
N LYS A 37 11.33 -11.99 2.45
CA LYS A 37 12.56 -11.22 2.27
C LYS A 37 12.67 -10.03 3.21
N GLY A 38 11.63 -9.74 3.98
CA GLY A 38 11.65 -8.59 4.87
C GLY A 38 11.62 -7.26 4.14
N THR A 39 11.01 -7.23 2.96
CA THR A 39 10.92 -6.00 2.18
C THR A 39 9.65 -5.23 2.51
N GLN A 40 9.53 -4.02 1.94
CA GLN A 40 8.41 -3.13 2.21
C GLN A 40 7.69 -2.74 0.93
N TYR A 41 7.52 -3.67 0.01
CA TYR A 41 6.90 -3.35 -1.28
C TYR A 41 5.42 -3.05 -1.15
N CYS A 42 4.71 -3.76 -0.28
CA CYS A 42 3.28 -3.47 -0.09
C CYS A 42 3.07 -2.10 0.52
N GLU A 43 3.89 -1.72 1.51
CA GLU A 43 3.79 -0.38 2.08
C GLU A 43 4.13 0.69 1.05
N THR A 44 5.15 0.42 0.22
CA THR A 44 5.53 1.37 -0.83
C THR A 44 4.37 1.56 -1.81
N LEU A 45 3.76 0.47 -2.23
CA LEU A 45 2.62 0.54 -3.15
C LEU A 45 1.47 1.32 -2.52
N TYR A 46 1.13 1.03 -1.28
CA TYR A 46 0.04 1.71 -0.60
C TYR A 46 0.26 3.22 -0.57
N HIS A 47 1.44 3.64 -0.14
CA HIS A 47 1.72 5.08 -0.04
C HIS A 47 1.82 5.73 -1.41
N TYR A 48 2.35 5.00 -2.40
CA TYR A 48 2.42 5.54 -3.75
C TYR A 48 1.02 5.80 -4.31
N LEU A 49 0.10 4.88 -4.07
CA LEU A 49 -1.28 5.05 -4.53
C LEU A 49 -1.99 6.16 -3.78
N THR A 50 -1.83 6.23 -2.47
CA THR A 50 -2.51 7.25 -1.68
C THR A 50 -1.88 8.62 -1.81
N CYS A 51 -0.62 8.69 -2.24
CA CYS A 51 0.07 9.97 -2.49
C CYS A 51 -0.01 10.38 -3.95
N CYS A 52 -0.94 9.84 -4.70
CA CYS A 52 -1.19 10.20 -6.10
C CYS A 52 0.05 10.05 -6.96
N HIS A 53 0.81 8.99 -6.75
CA HIS A 53 2.02 8.66 -7.53
C HIS A 53 3.14 9.68 -7.36
N SER A 54 3.17 10.40 -6.25
CA SER A 54 4.26 11.34 -5.96
C SER A 54 5.42 10.61 -5.30
N LEU A 55 6.59 10.62 -5.95
CA LEU A 55 7.77 9.99 -5.38
C LEU A 55 8.21 10.70 -4.10
N ILE A 56 8.12 12.02 -4.08
CA ILE A 56 8.56 12.78 -2.92
C ILE A 56 7.65 12.51 -1.72
N LYS A 57 6.33 12.59 -1.93
CA LYS A 57 5.40 12.34 -0.83
C LYS A 57 5.50 10.91 -0.33
N THR A 58 5.67 9.96 -1.25
CA THR A 58 5.82 8.56 -0.87
C THR A 58 7.08 8.35 -0.05
N SER A 59 8.20 8.96 -0.48
CA SER A 59 9.45 8.82 0.25
C SER A 59 9.35 9.41 1.66
N ASN A 60 8.65 10.52 1.79
CA ASN A 60 8.44 11.12 3.10
C ASN A 60 7.59 10.21 4.00
N ALA A 61 6.55 9.62 3.44
CA ALA A 61 5.68 8.72 4.22
C ALA A 61 6.43 7.48 4.69
N LEU A 62 7.41 7.02 3.91
CA LEU A 62 8.18 5.82 4.22
C LEU A 62 9.48 6.12 4.95
N TYR A 63 9.81 7.39 5.16
CA TYR A 63 11.07 7.80 5.77
C TYR A 63 12.26 7.23 5.02
N THR A 64 12.21 7.29 3.68
CA THR A 64 13.27 6.73 2.86
C THR A 64 13.58 7.68 1.70
N HIS A 65 14.67 7.42 0.98
CA HIS A 65 15.11 8.28 -0.11
C HIS A 65 14.24 8.08 -1.34
N ARG A 66 14.06 9.16 -2.11
CA ARG A 66 13.26 9.12 -3.33
C ARG A 66 13.76 8.07 -4.32
N ASN A 67 15.06 7.91 -4.44
CA ASN A 67 15.62 6.93 -5.37
C ASN A 67 15.27 5.50 -4.96
N THR A 68 15.18 5.23 -3.66
CA THR A 68 14.75 3.94 -3.17
C THR A 68 13.30 3.67 -3.57
N VAL A 69 12.44 4.68 -3.45
CA VAL A 69 11.05 4.54 -3.87
C VAL A 69 10.99 4.26 -5.37
N LEU A 70 11.73 5.01 -6.17
CA LEU A 70 11.74 4.82 -7.61
C LEU A 70 12.17 3.40 -7.97
N TYR A 71 13.21 2.89 -7.32
CA TYR A 71 13.66 1.52 -7.55
C TYR A 71 12.56 0.52 -7.23
N ARG A 72 11.89 0.70 -6.10
CA ARG A 72 10.81 -0.21 -5.70
C ARG A 72 9.63 -0.15 -6.68
N ILE A 73 9.28 1.07 -7.12
CA ILE A 73 8.18 1.21 -8.08
C ILE A 73 8.49 0.51 -9.39
N ARG A 74 9.72 0.62 -9.86
CA ARG A 74 10.12 -0.08 -11.08
C ARG A 74 10.01 -1.59 -10.89
N ARG A 75 10.42 -2.10 -9.76
CA ARG A 75 10.31 -3.53 -9.49
C ARG A 75 8.86 -3.98 -9.40
N LEU A 76 7.99 -3.14 -8.80
CA LEU A 76 6.56 -3.45 -8.77
C LEU A 76 6.02 -3.64 -10.18
N GLN A 77 6.44 -2.79 -11.10
CA GLN A 77 5.92 -2.86 -12.47
C GLN A 77 6.57 -3.95 -13.29
N GLU A 78 7.88 -4.12 -13.18
CA GLU A 78 8.63 -4.99 -14.08
C GLU A 78 8.72 -6.42 -13.58
N ASP A 79 8.93 -6.60 -12.28
CA ASP A 79 9.10 -7.94 -11.72
C ASP A 79 7.80 -8.53 -11.22
N PHE A 80 6.95 -7.72 -10.63
CA PHE A 80 5.69 -8.19 -10.05
C PHE A 80 4.49 -7.92 -10.93
N LEU A 81 4.70 -7.21 -12.02
CA LEU A 81 3.66 -6.95 -13.04
C LEU A 81 2.43 -6.24 -12.47
N ILE A 82 2.65 -5.36 -11.50
CA ILE A 82 1.57 -4.56 -10.93
C ILE A 82 1.19 -3.48 -11.93
N PRO A 83 -0.07 -3.41 -12.38
CA PRO A 83 -0.47 -2.47 -13.43
C PRO A 83 -0.71 -1.06 -12.88
N LEU A 84 0.36 -0.39 -12.44
CA LEU A 84 0.26 0.92 -11.82
C LEU A 84 -0.22 2.01 -12.77
N GLU A 85 0.00 1.84 -14.08
CA GLU A 85 -0.32 2.88 -15.03
C GLU A 85 -1.74 2.80 -15.56
N ASP A 86 -2.50 1.81 -15.12
CA ASP A 86 -3.89 1.67 -15.55
C ASP A 86 -4.80 2.32 -14.51
N PRO A 87 -5.36 3.50 -14.78
CA PRO A 87 -6.17 4.18 -13.78
C PRO A 87 -7.45 3.43 -13.44
N SER A 88 -7.93 2.56 -14.29
CA SER A 88 -9.13 1.80 -14.00
C SER A 88 -8.90 0.77 -12.90
N LEU A 89 -7.64 0.41 -12.62
CA LEU A 89 -7.32 -0.57 -11.60
C LEU A 89 -6.83 0.06 -10.30
N HIS A 90 -6.79 1.38 -10.23
CA HIS A 90 -6.28 2.07 -9.05
C HIS A 90 -7.03 1.66 -7.78
N ALA A 91 -8.34 1.68 -7.82
CA ALA A 91 -9.15 1.34 -6.65
C ALA A 91 -8.97 -0.13 -6.27
N ASP A 92 -8.91 -1.01 -7.27
CA ASP A 92 -8.72 -2.44 -7.00
C ASP A 92 -7.37 -2.70 -6.35
N LEU A 93 -6.31 -2.05 -6.85
CA LEU A 93 -4.99 -2.20 -6.27
C LEU A 93 -4.94 -1.66 -4.85
N LEU A 94 -5.54 -0.50 -4.63
CA LEU A 94 -5.55 0.11 -3.31
C LEU A 94 -6.31 -0.76 -2.31
N LEU A 95 -7.46 -1.29 -2.71
CA LEU A 95 -8.23 -2.16 -1.83
C LEU A 95 -7.44 -3.42 -1.50
N GLY A 96 -6.87 -4.07 -2.51
CA GLY A 96 -6.13 -5.32 -2.30
C GLY A 96 -4.93 -5.15 -1.40
N VAL A 97 -4.11 -4.11 -1.66
CA VAL A 97 -2.92 -3.90 -0.84
C VAL A 97 -3.30 -3.44 0.57
N SER A 98 -4.40 -2.70 0.70
CA SER A 98 -4.87 -2.30 2.03
C SER A 98 -5.28 -3.51 2.85
N LEU A 99 -5.95 -4.49 2.24
CA LEU A 99 -6.32 -5.71 2.94
C LEU A 99 -5.08 -6.49 3.39
N ILE A 100 -4.07 -6.57 2.54
CA ILE A 100 -2.82 -7.23 2.90
C ILE A 100 -2.18 -6.55 4.12
N LEU A 101 -2.11 -5.22 4.09
CA LEU A 101 -1.50 -4.49 5.19
C LEU A 101 -2.33 -4.54 6.46
N PHE A 102 -3.65 -4.56 6.33
CA PHE A 102 -4.52 -4.69 7.49
C PHE A 102 -4.27 -6.02 8.19
N GLU A 103 -4.14 -7.10 7.42
CA GLU A 103 -3.91 -8.42 8.00
C GLU A 103 -2.52 -8.55 8.60
N SER A 104 -1.52 -7.91 8.01
CA SER A 104 -0.15 -8.05 8.49
C SER A 104 0.23 -7.05 9.56
N LYS A 105 -0.35 -5.85 9.54
CA LYS A 105 0.05 -4.77 10.45
C LYS A 105 -1.08 -4.29 11.34
N GLY A 106 -2.31 -4.72 11.08
CA GLY A 106 -3.45 -4.35 11.90
C GLY A 106 -3.97 -2.95 11.62
N PRO A 107 -5.03 -2.54 12.33
CA PRO A 107 -5.66 -1.24 12.07
C PRO A 107 -4.78 -0.05 12.41
N ASP A 108 -3.82 -0.22 13.29
CA ASP A 108 -2.95 0.89 13.70
C ASP A 108 -2.17 1.49 12.52
N PHE A 109 -1.86 0.66 11.53
CA PHE A 109 -1.16 1.15 10.35
C PHE A 109 -1.93 2.29 9.68
N PHE A 110 -3.24 2.19 9.64
CA PHE A 110 -4.09 3.17 8.96
C PHE A 110 -4.42 4.36 9.82
N LEU A 111 -4.11 4.31 11.10
CA LEU A 111 -4.39 5.39 12.04
C LEU A 111 -3.18 6.31 12.25
N ARG A 112 -2.00 5.90 11.76
CA ARG A 112 -0.79 6.69 11.95
C ARG A 112 -0.82 7.94 11.08
N THR A 113 -0.34 9.05 11.67
CA THR A 113 -0.23 10.30 10.94
C THR A 113 1.09 10.36 10.20
N PRO A 114 1.10 10.69 8.92
CA PRO A 114 2.36 10.85 8.20
C PRO A 114 3.24 11.92 8.85
N LYS A 115 4.55 11.70 8.77
CA LYS A 115 5.51 12.56 9.45
C LYS A 115 5.39 14.03 9.03
N ASN A 116 5.18 14.25 7.75
CA ASN A 116 5.19 15.60 7.20
C ASN A 116 3.84 16.28 7.24
N GLU A 117 2.92 15.72 7.98
CA GLU A 117 1.58 16.25 7.99
C GLU A 117 1.38 17.33 9.04
N ALA A 118 2.25 17.42 9.97
CA ALA A 118 2.12 18.36 11.08
C ALA A 118 1.81 19.79 10.65
#